data_ff311bbef34c30ebca5319a44efd5fa7
#
_entry.id   ff311bbef34c30ebca5319a44efd5fa7
#
_cell.length_a   1.000
_cell.length_b   1.000
_cell.length_c   1.000
_cell.angle_alpha   90.00
_cell.angle_beta   90.00
_cell.angle_gamma   90.00
#
_symmetry.space_group_name_H-M   'P 1'
#
loop_
_entity.id
_entity.type
_entity.pdbx_description
1 polymer ?
#
loop_
_entity_poly.entity_id
_entity_poly.type
_entity_poly.pdbx_seq_one_letter_code
_entity_poly.pdbx_strand_id
1 'polypeptide(L)'
;MLLLSLTYPYSADNIIYLTGNILITIEELMKVAIGCDHAGLSLKNDITRVLKELAIEWEDVGTKTEESVDYPDFGERVAELVSNGKMERGILICGTGIGMSIVANKFPGVRAALCCEAFSATMSRLHNDANLLVLPGRIIDGKTAADIVKVWFTTPFEGGRHQKRLDKIKAIEARLYK
;
A
#
# COMPACT_ATOMS: atom_id res chain seq x y z
N MET A 1 -36.25 -2.43 -11.76
CA MET A 1 -35.05 -3.18 -11.28
C MET A 1 -33.86 -2.64 -12.05
N LEU A 2 -33.19 -1.62 -11.49
CA LEU A 2 -32.08 -0.90 -12.14
C LEU A 2 -30.76 -1.66 -11.81
N LEU A 3 -30.11 -2.18 -12.84
CA LEU A 3 -28.74 -2.68 -12.79
C LEU A 3 -27.81 -1.45 -12.92
N LEU A 4 -27.16 -1.08 -11.82
CA LEU A 4 -26.01 -0.16 -11.84
C LEU A 4 -24.78 -0.98 -12.27
N SER A 5 -24.35 -0.82 -13.52
CA SER A 5 -23.10 -1.35 -14.03
C SER A 5 -21.95 -0.42 -13.61
N LEU A 6 -21.23 -0.80 -12.56
CA LEU A 6 -19.89 -0.26 -12.31
C LEU A 6 -18.91 -1.03 -13.19
N THR A 7 -18.51 -0.44 -14.30
CA THR A 7 -17.45 -0.97 -15.15
C THR A 7 -16.10 -0.58 -14.60
N TYR A 8 -15.40 -1.52 -13.95
CA TYR A 8 -13.97 -1.45 -13.69
C TYR A 8 -13.21 -2.19 -14.81
N PRO A 9 -12.07 -1.68 -15.29
CA PRO A 9 -11.31 -2.31 -16.37
C PRO A 9 -10.31 -3.33 -15.80
N TYR A 10 -10.79 -4.56 -15.52
CA TYR A 10 -9.93 -5.70 -15.25
C TYR A 10 -10.33 -6.87 -16.11
N SER A 11 -9.32 -7.65 -16.61
CA SER A 11 -9.47 -8.75 -17.56
C SER A 11 -10.29 -9.91 -16.99
N ALA A 12 -11.06 -10.56 -17.87
CA ALA A 12 -12.17 -11.47 -17.57
C ALA A 12 -11.78 -12.93 -17.25
N ASP A 13 -10.62 -13.24 -16.68
CA ASP A 13 -10.09 -14.61 -16.71
C ASP A 13 -10.24 -15.46 -15.43
N ASN A 14 -10.94 -15.01 -14.39
CA ASN A 14 -11.16 -15.83 -13.18
C ASN A 14 -12.62 -15.81 -12.72
N ILE A 15 -13.51 -16.50 -13.49
CA ILE A 15 -14.91 -16.69 -13.11
C ILE A 15 -15.08 -18.10 -12.54
N ILE A 16 -15.42 -18.23 -11.26
CA ILE A 16 -15.89 -19.52 -10.69
C ILE A 16 -17.41 -19.51 -10.61
N TYR A 17 -18.03 -20.50 -11.28
CA TYR A 17 -19.45 -20.74 -11.22
C TYR A 17 -19.80 -21.54 -9.95
N LEU A 18 -20.53 -20.92 -9.01
CA LEU A 18 -21.22 -21.66 -7.96
C LEU A 18 -22.70 -21.80 -8.34
N THR A 19 -23.24 -22.98 -8.13
CA THR A 19 -24.63 -23.34 -8.44
C THR A 19 -25.62 -22.41 -7.73
N GLY A 20 -26.32 -21.59 -8.53
CA GLY A 20 -27.37 -20.68 -8.08
C GLY A 20 -27.05 -19.22 -8.29
N ASN A 21 -27.15 -18.74 -9.51
CA ASN A 21 -27.28 -17.30 -9.93
C ASN A 21 -26.46 -16.22 -9.21
N ILE A 22 -25.31 -16.52 -8.60
CA ILE A 22 -24.37 -15.54 -8.08
C ILE A 22 -23.04 -15.76 -8.78
N LEU A 23 -22.68 -14.82 -9.66
CA LEU A 23 -21.32 -14.70 -10.20
C LEU A 23 -20.44 -14.11 -9.08
N ILE A 24 -19.66 -14.95 -8.43
CA ILE A 24 -18.56 -14.49 -7.59
C ILE A 24 -17.32 -14.50 -8.49
N THR A 25 -16.90 -13.33 -8.96
CA THR A 25 -15.54 -13.13 -9.40
C THR A 25 -14.68 -13.27 -8.14
N ILE A 26 -13.80 -14.26 -8.10
CA ILE A 26 -12.67 -14.18 -7.19
C ILE A 26 -11.78 -13.09 -7.79
N GLU A 27 -12.05 -11.84 -7.47
CA GLU A 27 -11.00 -10.82 -7.48
C GLU A 27 -9.90 -11.42 -6.60
N GLU A 28 -8.70 -11.59 -7.11
CA GLU A 28 -7.56 -11.90 -6.25
C GLU A 28 -7.57 -10.83 -5.16
N LEU A 29 -7.91 -11.25 -3.94
CA LEU A 29 -7.96 -10.32 -2.81
C LEU A 29 -6.62 -9.63 -2.75
N MET A 30 -6.64 -8.31 -2.83
CA MET A 30 -5.44 -7.49 -2.81
C MET A 30 -4.58 -7.88 -1.59
N LYS A 31 -3.37 -8.37 -1.84
CA LYS A 31 -2.45 -8.79 -0.77
C LYS A 31 -1.61 -7.61 -0.33
N VAL A 32 -1.65 -7.30 0.95
CA VAL A 32 -0.97 -6.16 1.57
C VAL A 32 -0.02 -6.64 2.66
N ALA A 33 1.23 -6.15 2.66
CA ALA A 33 2.12 -6.29 3.80
C ALA A 33 2.07 -5.05 4.70
N ILE A 34 2.04 -5.23 6.01
CA ILE A 34 2.17 -4.13 6.97
C ILE A 34 3.38 -4.35 7.88
N GLY A 35 4.24 -3.35 8.00
CA GLY A 35 5.41 -3.36 8.87
C GLY A 35 5.53 -2.11 9.73
N CYS A 36 6.04 -2.25 10.93
CA CYS A 36 6.37 -1.10 11.78
C CYS A 36 7.55 -1.41 12.69
N ASP A 37 8.23 -0.36 13.17
CA ASP A 37 9.07 -0.40 14.36
C ASP A 37 8.23 -0.17 15.64
N HIS A 38 8.90 -0.12 16.79
CA HIS A 38 8.26 0.12 18.09
C HIS A 38 7.47 1.46 18.15
N ALA A 39 7.95 2.50 17.44
CA ALA A 39 7.29 3.80 17.42
C ALA A 39 6.02 3.84 16.54
N GLY A 40 5.87 2.86 15.66
CA GLY A 40 4.69 2.70 14.80
C GLY A 40 3.65 1.72 15.33
N LEU A 41 3.93 0.99 16.41
CA LEU A 41 3.11 -0.15 16.86
C LEU A 41 1.67 0.26 17.21
N SER A 42 1.48 1.35 17.94
CA SER A 42 0.14 1.84 18.29
C SER A 42 -0.67 2.18 17.05
N LEU A 43 -0.07 2.94 16.12
CA LEU A 43 -0.75 3.34 14.88
C LEU A 43 -1.04 2.13 13.97
N LYS A 44 -0.16 1.11 13.95
CA LYS A 44 -0.41 -0.15 13.22
C LYS A 44 -1.71 -0.81 13.68
N ASN A 45 -1.99 -0.83 14.99
CA ASN A 45 -3.22 -1.40 15.53
C ASN A 45 -4.48 -0.64 15.07
N ASP A 46 -4.41 0.67 14.91
CA ASP A 46 -5.50 1.47 14.35
C ASP A 46 -5.70 1.15 12.85
N ILE A 47 -4.62 1.07 12.09
CA ILE A 47 -4.64 0.79 10.65
C ILE A 47 -5.19 -0.62 10.36
N THR A 48 -4.82 -1.64 11.13
CA THR A 48 -5.34 -3.00 10.92
C THR A 48 -6.86 -3.09 11.12
N ARG A 49 -7.45 -2.24 11.98
CA ARG A 49 -8.91 -2.12 12.07
C ARG A 49 -9.51 -1.55 10.80
N VAL A 50 -8.85 -0.53 10.21
CA VAL A 50 -9.30 0.06 8.94
C VAL A 50 -9.20 -0.93 7.79
N LEU A 51 -8.10 -1.69 7.70
CA LEU A 51 -7.95 -2.74 6.68
C LEU A 51 -9.06 -3.79 6.79
N LYS A 52 -9.43 -4.18 8.02
CA LYS A 52 -10.55 -5.08 8.26
C LYS A 52 -11.90 -4.48 7.82
N GLU A 53 -12.15 -3.19 8.10
CA GLU A 53 -13.35 -2.48 7.62
C GLU A 53 -13.43 -2.44 6.08
N LEU A 54 -12.28 -2.34 5.41
CA LEU A 54 -12.17 -2.32 3.95
C LEU A 54 -12.16 -3.72 3.32
N ALA A 55 -12.27 -4.79 4.11
CA ALA A 55 -12.16 -6.19 3.68
C ALA A 55 -10.83 -6.49 2.92
N ILE A 56 -9.74 -5.81 3.30
CA ILE A 56 -8.40 -6.02 2.75
C ILE A 56 -7.67 -7.05 3.60
N GLU A 57 -7.12 -8.08 2.97
CA GLU A 57 -6.24 -9.05 3.64
C GLU A 57 -4.82 -8.51 3.77
N TRP A 58 -4.18 -8.77 4.92
CA TRP A 58 -2.80 -8.32 5.15
C TRP A 58 -1.95 -9.34 5.89
N GLU A 59 -0.65 -9.27 5.64
CA GLU A 59 0.38 -9.95 6.40
C GLU A 59 1.12 -8.94 7.30
N ASP A 60 1.15 -9.18 8.61
CA ASP A 60 1.88 -8.33 9.57
C ASP A 60 3.30 -8.86 9.78
N VAL A 61 4.27 -8.18 9.21
CA VAL A 61 5.72 -8.43 9.34
C VAL A 61 6.42 -7.43 10.26
N GLY A 62 5.66 -6.55 10.94
CA GLY A 62 6.18 -5.55 11.88
C GLY A 62 6.50 -6.12 13.27
N THR A 63 7.11 -5.27 14.13
CA THR A 63 7.29 -5.64 15.53
C THR A 63 5.96 -5.83 16.25
N LYS A 64 5.99 -6.65 17.30
CA LYS A 64 4.82 -6.91 18.16
C LYS A 64 5.04 -6.42 19.60
N THR A 65 6.19 -5.79 19.85
CA THR A 65 6.57 -5.27 21.16
C THR A 65 6.94 -3.79 21.10
N GLU A 66 6.87 -3.11 22.23
CA GLU A 66 7.28 -1.71 22.39
C GLU A 66 8.80 -1.57 22.63
N GLU A 67 9.52 -2.68 22.72
CA GLU A 67 10.97 -2.66 22.83
C GLU A 67 11.59 -2.00 21.60
N SER A 68 12.66 -1.23 21.84
CA SER A 68 13.35 -0.51 20.76
C SER A 68 13.94 -1.49 19.76
N VAL A 69 13.58 -1.33 18.50
CA VAL A 69 14.06 -2.12 17.35
C VAL A 69 14.45 -1.20 16.22
N ASP A 70 15.31 -1.68 15.34
CA ASP A 70 15.79 -0.94 14.18
C ASP A 70 14.75 -0.99 13.04
N TYR A 71 14.25 0.19 12.65
CA TYR A 71 13.22 0.33 11.61
C TYR A 71 13.63 -0.26 10.25
N PRO A 72 14.92 -0.24 9.82
CA PRO A 72 15.29 -0.75 8.50
C PRO A 72 14.94 -2.21 8.31
N ASP A 73 15.05 -3.06 9.35
CA ASP A 73 14.77 -4.50 9.28
C ASP A 73 13.31 -4.79 8.86
N PHE A 74 12.39 -3.94 9.29
CA PHE A 74 10.96 -4.03 8.95
C PHE A 74 10.66 -3.36 7.63
N GLY A 75 11.35 -2.24 7.33
CA GLY A 75 11.26 -1.53 6.07
C GLY A 75 11.68 -2.41 4.89
N GLU A 76 12.80 -3.11 5.05
CA GLU A 76 13.32 -4.08 4.09
C GLU A 76 12.33 -5.20 3.78
N ARG A 77 11.80 -5.86 4.81
CA ARG A 77 10.85 -6.97 4.65
C ARG A 77 9.63 -6.61 3.82
N VAL A 78 8.98 -5.49 4.13
CA VAL A 78 7.80 -5.05 3.36
C VAL A 78 8.19 -4.65 1.95
N ALA A 79 9.27 -3.90 1.80
CA ALA A 79 9.72 -3.44 0.48
C ALA A 79 10.13 -4.60 -0.43
N GLU A 80 10.77 -5.64 0.12
CA GLU A 80 11.11 -6.86 -0.61
C GLU A 80 9.86 -7.61 -1.08
N LEU A 81 8.85 -7.76 -0.22
CA LEU A 81 7.58 -8.41 -0.57
C LEU A 81 6.85 -7.69 -1.71
N VAL A 82 6.88 -6.35 -1.72
CA VAL A 82 6.29 -5.55 -2.79
C VAL A 82 7.17 -5.59 -4.06
N SER A 83 8.49 -5.47 -3.93
CA SER A 83 9.43 -5.45 -5.04
C SER A 83 9.43 -6.77 -5.84
N ASN A 84 9.30 -7.90 -5.15
CA ASN A 84 9.27 -9.23 -5.79
C ASN A 84 7.86 -9.69 -6.22
N GLY A 85 6.84 -8.84 -6.06
CA GLY A 85 5.46 -9.09 -6.48
C GLY A 85 4.69 -10.09 -5.61
N LYS A 86 5.22 -10.50 -4.44
CA LYS A 86 4.46 -11.34 -3.48
C LYS A 86 3.31 -10.59 -2.83
N MET A 87 3.49 -9.28 -2.65
CA MET A 87 2.46 -8.37 -2.17
C MET A 87 2.25 -7.25 -3.18
N GLU A 88 1.00 -6.91 -3.46
CA GLU A 88 0.66 -5.83 -4.40
C GLU A 88 0.94 -4.46 -3.81
N ARG A 89 0.73 -4.32 -2.50
CA ARG A 89 0.90 -3.06 -1.77
C ARG A 89 1.53 -3.30 -0.40
N GLY A 90 2.12 -2.23 0.13
CA GLY A 90 2.71 -2.23 1.47
C GLY A 90 2.31 -1.01 2.30
N ILE A 91 2.33 -1.17 3.62
CA ILE A 91 2.23 -0.09 4.59
C ILE A 91 3.41 -0.19 5.55
N LEU A 92 4.13 0.92 5.73
CA LEU A 92 5.23 1.03 6.67
C LEU A 92 4.99 2.17 7.66
N ILE A 93 5.32 1.93 8.93
CA ILE A 93 5.09 2.89 10.00
C ILE A 93 6.33 2.95 10.90
N CYS A 94 6.89 4.14 11.09
CA CYS A 94 7.89 4.39 12.12
C CYS A 94 7.68 5.77 12.74
N GLY A 95 8.54 6.22 13.62
CA GLY A 95 8.34 7.49 14.34
C GLY A 95 7.99 8.68 13.44
N THR A 96 8.81 8.95 12.43
CA THR A 96 8.62 10.07 11.47
C THR A 96 8.24 9.62 10.06
N GLY A 97 8.30 8.33 9.75
CA GLY A 97 8.13 7.78 8.41
C GLY A 97 9.33 8.00 7.47
N ILE A 98 10.22 8.95 7.77
CA ILE A 98 11.32 9.34 6.87
C ILE A 98 12.24 8.15 6.59
N GLY A 99 12.76 7.50 7.64
CA GLY A 99 13.68 6.39 7.51
C GLY A 99 13.09 5.21 6.71
N MET A 100 11.85 4.84 7.02
CA MET A 100 11.12 3.79 6.30
C MET A 100 10.93 4.13 4.81
N SER A 101 10.63 5.41 4.48
CA SER A 101 10.49 5.82 3.08
C SER A 101 11.82 5.74 2.32
N ILE A 102 12.94 6.07 2.98
CA ILE A 102 14.28 5.97 2.40
C ILE A 102 14.64 4.50 2.12
N VAL A 103 14.41 3.61 3.09
CA VAL A 103 14.68 2.16 2.93
C VAL A 103 13.84 1.59 1.80
N ALA A 104 12.53 1.81 1.84
CA ALA A 104 11.61 1.20 0.88
C ALA A 104 11.92 1.61 -0.58
N ASN A 105 12.27 2.86 -0.81
CA ASN A 105 12.64 3.36 -2.15
C ASN A 105 14.04 2.90 -2.62
N LYS A 106 14.75 2.02 -1.87
CA LYS A 106 15.95 1.32 -2.36
C LYS A 106 15.63 0.06 -3.15
N PHE A 107 14.39 -0.41 -3.13
CA PHE A 107 13.98 -1.64 -3.79
C PHE A 107 13.39 -1.36 -5.17
N PRO A 108 13.82 -2.08 -6.22
CA PRO A 108 13.32 -1.87 -7.58
C PRO A 108 11.80 -2.05 -7.65
N GLY A 109 11.14 -1.16 -8.40
CA GLY A 109 9.69 -1.19 -8.57
C GLY A 109 8.88 -0.69 -7.37
N VAL A 110 9.52 -0.38 -6.23
CA VAL A 110 8.86 0.23 -5.07
C VAL A 110 8.77 1.74 -5.26
N ARG A 111 7.58 2.25 -5.07
CA ARG A 111 7.26 3.69 -5.04
C ARG A 111 6.62 4.00 -3.70
N ALA A 112 7.48 4.21 -2.69
CA ALA A 112 7.06 4.49 -1.33
C ALA A 112 6.79 5.99 -1.14
N ALA A 113 5.59 6.32 -0.69
CA ALA A 113 5.15 7.68 -0.41
C ALA A 113 4.93 7.90 1.09
N LEU A 114 5.68 8.83 1.68
CA LEU A 114 5.44 9.32 3.03
C LEU A 114 4.26 10.31 2.99
N CYS A 115 3.18 9.97 3.69
CA CYS A 115 1.95 10.76 3.72
C CYS A 115 1.59 11.12 5.17
N CYS A 116 1.39 12.41 5.42
CA CYS A 116 0.94 12.95 6.72
C CYS A 116 -0.52 13.43 6.66
N GLU A 117 -1.14 13.42 5.48
CA GLU A 117 -2.49 13.93 5.22
C GLU A 117 -3.12 13.21 4.01
N ALA A 118 -4.45 13.25 3.92
CA ALA A 118 -5.20 12.58 2.87
C ALA A 118 -4.90 13.11 1.46
N PHE A 119 -4.59 14.40 1.31
CA PHE A 119 -4.27 14.98 -0.01
C PHE A 119 -3.00 14.36 -0.61
N SER A 120 -1.90 14.29 0.16
CA SER A 120 -0.65 13.66 -0.32
C SER A 120 -0.84 12.17 -0.63
N ALA A 121 -1.64 11.47 0.18
CA ALA A 121 -2.00 10.07 -0.07
C ALA A 121 -2.76 9.90 -1.39
N THR A 122 -3.77 10.72 -1.63
CA THR A 122 -4.54 10.74 -2.89
C THR A 122 -3.61 11.01 -4.08
N MET A 123 -2.77 12.05 -4.00
CA MET A 123 -1.87 12.41 -5.10
C MET A 123 -0.80 11.34 -5.35
N SER A 124 -0.32 10.66 -4.31
CA SER A 124 0.64 9.57 -4.45
C SER A 124 0.08 8.41 -5.27
N ARG A 125 -1.23 8.13 -5.15
CA ARG A 125 -1.92 7.14 -5.97
C ARG A 125 -2.23 7.67 -7.37
N LEU A 126 -2.93 8.81 -7.48
CA LEU A 126 -3.35 9.38 -8.77
C LEU A 126 -2.17 9.61 -9.71
N HIS A 127 -1.07 10.15 -9.21
CA HIS A 127 0.02 10.64 -10.05
C HIS A 127 1.24 9.71 -10.11
N ASN A 128 1.50 8.97 -9.02
CA ASN A 128 2.74 8.20 -8.88
C ASN A 128 2.48 6.69 -8.79
N ASP A 129 1.23 6.26 -8.80
CA ASP A 129 0.86 4.86 -8.58
C ASP A 129 1.67 4.25 -7.43
N ALA A 130 1.77 4.99 -6.31
CA ALA A 130 2.55 4.55 -5.15
C ALA A 130 2.01 3.21 -4.65
N ASN A 131 2.87 2.20 -4.57
CA ASN A 131 2.51 0.86 -4.13
C ASN A 131 2.92 0.58 -2.68
N LEU A 132 3.57 1.57 -2.01
CA LEU A 132 3.92 1.50 -0.62
C LEU A 132 3.59 2.82 0.09
N LEU A 133 2.72 2.75 1.11
CA LEU A 133 2.35 3.88 1.94
C LEU A 133 3.24 3.92 3.18
N VAL A 134 3.81 5.08 3.49
CA VAL A 134 4.59 5.26 4.72
C VAL A 134 3.90 6.28 5.61
N LEU A 135 3.76 5.95 6.90
CA LEU A 135 3.05 6.77 7.88
C LEU A 135 3.93 7.12 9.09
N PRO A 136 3.85 8.36 9.58
CA PRO A 136 4.64 8.83 10.73
C PRO A 136 3.88 8.62 12.05
N GLY A 137 4.16 7.51 12.75
CA GLY A 137 3.43 7.06 13.94
C GLY A 137 3.48 8.00 15.16
N ARG A 138 4.41 8.96 15.18
CA ARG A 138 4.51 9.97 16.25
C ARG A 138 3.96 11.35 15.85
N ILE A 139 3.51 11.52 14.60
CA ILE A 139 3.13 12.83 14.06
C ILE A 139 1.62 12.89 13.81
N ILE A 140 1.01 11.79 13.36
CA ILE A 140 -0.42 11.73 13.08
C ILE A 140 -1.14 10.83 14.08
N ASP A 141 -2.40 11.14 14.32
CA ASP A 141 -3.30 10.32 15.14
C ASP A 141 -3.97 9.19 14.35
N GLY A 142 -4.62 8.28 15.05
CA GLY A 142 -5.32 7.13 14.43
C GLY A 142 -6.44 7.53 13.47
N LYS A 143 -7.12 8.67 13.73
CA LYS A 143 -8.18 9.18 12.85
C LYS A 143 -7.58 9.66 11.52
N THR A 144 -6.54 10.47 11.58
CA THR A 144 -5.82 10.96 10.39
C THR A 144 -5.25 9.79 9.59
N ALA A 145 -4.66 8.80 10.26
CA ALA A 145 -4.16 7.59 9.61
C ALA A 145 -5.28 6.79 8.91
N ALA A 146 -6.44 6.66 9.55
CA ALA A 146 -7.59 5.99 8.96
C ALA A 146 -8.07 6.69 7.68
N ASP A 147 -8.17 8.02 7.71
CA ASP A 147 -8.56 8.82 6.54
C ASP A 147 -7.54 8.67 5.40
N ILE A 148 -6.23 8.70 5.71
CA ILE A 148 -5.14 8.47 4.75
C ILE A 148 -5.25 7.08 4.12
N VAL A 149 -5.38 6.03 4.94
CA VAL A 149 -5.46 4.64 4.46
C VAL A 149 -6.68 4.44 3.57
N LYS A 150 -7.85 4.94 3.97
CA LYS A 150 -9.08 4.82 3.18
C LYS A 150 -8.92 5.45 1.79
N VAL A 151 -8.47 6.70 1.70
CA VAL A 151 -8.30 7.35 0.39
C VAL A 151 -7.19 6.70 -0.44
N TRP A 152 -6.11 6.22 0.20
CA TRP A 152 -5.01 5.60 -0.50
C TRP A 152 -5.42 4.27 -1.17
N PHE A 153 -6.22 3.45 -0.51
CA PHE A 153 -6.69 2.19 -1.08
C PHE A 153 -7.79 2.37 -2.14
N THR A 154 -8.60 3.41 -2.02
CA THR A 154 -9.73 3.67 -2.93
C THR A 154 -9.39 4.57 -4.13
N THR A 155 -8.22 5.19 -4.14
CA THR A 155 -7.80 6.07 -5.24
C THR A 155 -7.12 5.27 -6.35
N PRO A 156 -7.65 5.25 -7.58
CA PRO A 156 -7.03 4.61 -8.74
C PRO A 156 -5.88 5.47 -9.29
N PHE A 157 -5.00 4.85 -10.09
CA PHE A 157 -4.00 5.59 -10.86
C PHE A 157 -4.63 6.29 -12.07
N GLU A 158 -4.30 7.57 -12.28
CA GLU A 158 -4.87 8.38 -13.37
C GLU A 158 -4.29 8.00 -14.76
N GLY A 159 -3.07 7.45 -14.81
CA GLY A 159 -2.42 7.10 -16.08
C GLY A 159 -1.99 8.31 -16.91
N GLY A 160 -2.14 8.21 -18.23
CA GLY A 160 -1.92 9.31 -19.17
C GLY A 160 -0.52 9.96 -19.05
N ARG A 161 -0.48 11.26 -18.78
CA ARG A 161 0.79 12.00 -18.60
C ARG A 161 1.62 11.50 -17.42
N HIS A 162 0.98 10.90 -16.40
CA HIS A 162 1.65 10.37 -15.23
C HIS A 162 2.36 9.06 -15.55
N GLN A 163 1.78 8.21 -16.41
CA GLN A 163 2.44 7.01 -16.89
C GLN A 163 3.79 7.32 -17.55
N LYS A 164 3.86 8.33 -18.41
CA LYS A 164 5.11 8.76 -19.05
C LYS A 164 6.21 9.13 -18.04
N ARG A 165 5.82 9.65 -16.87
CA ARG A 165 6.77 9.98 -15.79
C ARG A 165 7.24 8.72 -15.06
N LEU A 166 6.33 7.77 -14.80
CA LEU A 166 6.68 6.48 -14.22
C LEU A 166 7.62 5.68 -15.14
N ASP A 167 7.39 5.71 -16.45
CA ASP A 167 8.28 5.06 -17.42
C ASP A 167 9.71 5.61 -17.35
N LYS A 168 9.87 6.92 -17.10
CA LYS A 168 11.18 7.52 -16.88
C LYS A 168 11.85 7.06 -15.59
N ILE A 169 11.08 6.92 -14.50
CA ILE A 169 11.58 6.37 -13.22
C ILE A 169 12.04 4.94 -13.44
N LYS A 170 11.22 4.11 -14.09
CA LYS A 170 11.59 2.73 -14.45
C LYS A 170 12.87 2.64 -15.29
N ALA A 171 13.05 3.56 -16.23
CA ALA A 171 14.27 3.63 -17.02
C ALA A 171 15.52 4.02 -16.20
N ILE A 172 15.35 4.83 -15.15
CA ILE A 172 16.42 5.15 -14.19
C ILE A 172 16.77 3.89 -13.39
N GLU A 173 15.78 3.19 -12.84
CA GLU A 173 15.98 1.95 -12.10
C GLU A 173 16.74 0.90 -12.94
N ALA A 174 16.28 0.63 -14.15
CA ALA A 174 16.93 -0.34 -15.06
C ALA A 174 18.40 -0.02 -15.36
N ARG A 175 18.81 1.23 -15.18
CA ARG A 175 20.19 1.69 -15.38
C ARG A 175 21.05 1.53 -14.13
N LEU A 176 20.46 1.66 -12.95
CA LEU A 176 21.14 1.65 -11.66
C LEU A 176 21.25 0.24 -11.05
N TYR A 177 20.28 -0.63 -11.30
CA TYR A 177 20.21 -1.99 -10.76
C TYR A 177 20.56 -3.04 -11.83
N LYS A 178 21.71 -2.85 -12.49
CA LYS A 178 22.26 -3.82 -13.45
C LYS A 178 22.94 -4.96 -12.73
#